data_40449adf61a10edeea17c0efc23ce283
#
_entry.id   40449adf61a10edeea17c0efc23ce283
#
_cell.length_a   1.000
_cell.length_b   1.000
_cell.length_c   1.000
_cell.angle_alpha   90.00
_cell.angle_beta   90.00
_cell.angle_gamma   90.00
#
_symmetry.space_group_name_H-M   'P 1'
#
loop_
_entity.id
_entity.type
_entity.pdbx_description
1 polymer ?
#
loop_
_entity_poly.entity_id
_entity_poly.type
_entity_poly.pdbx_seq_one_letter_code
_entity_poly.pdbx_strand_id
1 'polypeptide(L)'
;VTLLYQGLARFGLIIAILFLCLLLIEVVIRLRHDNLMNLWRSIYLTIILRRFLHQDESSENQKDDQKAQSVNPIHKSFNRAVRQTVIELTDKHAIVCIKLPNGHQAQNILNNMDEEIKDELSDQVSQYYFSAPERQKNKKWFIGTKRD
;
A
#
# COMPACT_ATOMS: atom_id res chain seq x y z
N VAL A 1 2.74 -27.39 -48.40
CA VAL A 1 3.44 -26.50 -47.44
C VAL A 1 2.45 -25.63 -46.67
N THR A 2 1.46 -25.01 -47.31
CA THR A 2 0.44 -24.12 -46.67
C THR A 2 -0.48 -24.83 -45.68
N LEU A 3 -0.90 -26.07 -46.00
CA LEU A 3 -1.75 -26.87 -45.10
C LEU A 3 -1.06 -27.28 -43.81
N LEU A 4 0.23 -27.65 -43.89
CA LEU A 4 1.03 -27.97 -42.70
C LEU A 4 1.23 -26.74 -41.79
N TYR A 5 1.50 -25.57 -42.38
CA TYR A 5 1.68 -24.33 -41.66
C TYR A 5 0.39 -23.92 -40.94
N GLN A 6 -0.77 -24.02 -41.60
CA GLN A 6 -2.09 -23.73 -41.00
C GLN A 6 -2.42 -24.73 -39.88
N GLY A 7 -2.06 -26.00 -40.00
CA GLY A 7 -2.20 -27.00 -38.95
C GLY A 7 -1.37 -26.66 -37.70
N LEU A 8 -0.12 -26.28 -37.90
CA LEU A 8 0.81 -25.89 -36.82
C LEU A 8 0.32 -24.64 -36.10
N ALA A 9 -0.16 -23.63 -36.87
CA ALA A 9 -0.67 -22.39 -36.32
C ALA A 9 -1.95 -22.63 -35.45
N ARG A 10 -2.86 -23.48 -35.93
CA ARG A 10 -4.06 -23.85 -35.17
C ARG A 10 -3.70 -24.60 -33.88
N PHE A 11 -2.74 -25.53 -33.94
CA PHE A 11 -2.27 -26.28 -32.79
C PHE A 11 -1.64 -25.36 -31.75
N GLY A 12 -0.80 -24.40 -32.18
CA GLY A 12 -0.20 -23.38 -31.32
C GLY A 12 -1.27 -22.49 -30.63
N LEU A 13 -2.32 -22.11 -31.37
CA LEU A 13 -3.43 -21.33 -30.85
C LEU A 13 -4.23 -22.07 -29.78
N ILE A 14 -4.48 -23.36 -29.99
CA ILE A 14 -5.16 -24.22 -29.00
C ILE A 14 -4.33 -24.32 -27.71
N ILE A 15 -3.01 -24.53 -27.81
CA ILE A 15 -2.13 -24.58 -26.64
C ILE A 15 -2.13 -23.23 -25.89
N ALA A 16 -2.07 -22.11 -26.62
CA ALA A 16 -2.10 -20.78 -26.00
C ALA A 16 -3.41 -20.51 -25.25
N ILE A 17 -4.56 -20.93 -25.81
CA ILE A 17 -5.86 -20.80 -25.16
C ILE A 17 -5.93 -21.68 -23.90
N LEU A 18 -5.46 -22.93 -23.96
CA LEU A 18 -5.41 -23.84 -22.82
C LEU A 18 -4.54 -23.25 -21.70
N PHE A 19 -3.38 -22.70 -22.03
CA PHE A 19 -2.48 -22.07 -21.07
C PHE A 19 -3.13 -20.85 -20.43
N LEU A 20 -3.80 -20.01 -21.22
CA LEU A 20 -4.54 -18.85 -20.71
C LEU A 20 -5.67 -19.28 -19.76
N CYS A 21 -6.42 -20.33 -20.11
CA CYS A 21 -7.47 -20.87 -19.22
C CYS A 21 -6.90 -21.39 -17.90
N LEU A 22 -5.76 -22.09 -17.92
CA LEU A 22 -5.10 -22.55 -16.70
C LEU A 22 -4.63 -21.39 -15.83
N LEU A 23 -4.06 -20.35 -16.42
CA LEU A 23 -3.68 -19.13 -15.69
C LEU A 23 -4.91 -18.46 -15.05
N LEU A 24 -6.02 -18.34 -15.78
CA LEU A 24 -7.25 -17.76 -15.25
C LEU A 24 -7.81 -18.59 -14.10
N ILE A 25 -7.79 -19.92 -14.20
CA ILE A 25 -8.23 -20.82 -13.12
C ILE A 25 -7.34 -20.64 -11.89
N GLU A 26 -6.02 -20.61 -12.05
CA GLU A 26 -5.07 -20.36 -10.95
C GLU A 26 -5.34 -19.02 -10.25
N VAL A 27 -5.55 -17.96 -11.05
CA VAL A 27 -5.91 -16.62 -10.53
C VAL A 27 -7.22 -16.67 -9.77
N VAL A 28 -8.26 -17.32 -10.32
CA VAL A 28 -9.58 -17.43 -9.66
C VAL A 28 -9.50 -18.23 -8.37
N ILE A 29 -8.72 -19.32 -8.33
CA ILE A 29 -8.52 -20.13 -7.11
C ILE A 29 -7.80 -19.30 -6.04
N ARG A 30 -6.74 -18.58 -6.39
CA ARG A 30 -6.04 -17.67 -5.47
C ARG A 30 -6.95 -16.55 -4.97
N LEU A 31 -7.73 -15.94 -5.87
CA LEU A 31 -8.68 -14.89 -5.51
C LEU A 31 -9.84 -15.39 -4.63
N ARG A 32 -10.22 -16.66 -4.73
CA ARG A 32 -11.24 -17.28 -3.87
C ARG A 32 -10.71 -17.65 -2.49
N HIS A 33 -9.44 -17.94 -2.37
CA HIS A 33 -8.83 -18.29 -1.09
C HIS A 33 -8.58 -17.06 -0.21
N ASP A 34 -8.27 -15.91 -0.84
CA ASP A 34 -8.21 -14.60 -0.19
C ASP A 34 -9.47 -13.82 -0.55
N ASN A 35 -10.26 -13.45 0.47
CA ASN A 35 -11.51 -12.71 0.30
C ASN A 35 -11.26 -11.45 -0.55
N LEU A 36 -11.73 -11.44 -1.81
CA LEU A 36 -11.58 -10.30 -2.74
C LEU A 36 -12.01 -8.97 -2.09
N MET A 37 -13.00 -9.04 -1.21
CA MET A 37 -13.47 -7.89 -0.45
C MET A 37 -12.38 -7.32 0.45
N ASN A 38 -11.59 -8.19 1.09
CA ASN A 38 -10.47 -7.76 1.96
C ASN A 38 -9.35 -7.13 1.13
N LEU A 39 -9.07 -7.65 -0.07
CA LEU A 39 -8.09 -7.06 -0.99
C LEU A 39 -8.51 -5.64 -1.42
N TRP A 40 -9.76 -5.46 -1.84
CA TRP A 40 -10.29 -4.15 -2.20
C TRP A 40 -10.23 -3.16 -1.02
N ARG A 41 -10.67 -3.59 0.17
CA ARG A 41 -10.57 -2.78 1.39
C ARG A 41 -9.12 -2.42 1.73
N SER A 42 -8.21 -3.37 1.58
CA SER A 42 -6.77 -3.17 1.83
C SER A 42 -6.19 -2.09 0.92
N ILE A 43 -6.50 -2.13 -0.39
CA ILE A 43 -6.06 -1.12 -1.36
C ILE A 43 -6.68 0.24 -1.03
N TYR A 44 -7.99 0.28 -0.80
CA TYR A 44 -8.72 1.50 -0.47
C TYR A 44 -8.15 2.19 0.79
N LEU A 45 -7.96 1.43 1.86
CA LEU A 45 -7.39 1.93 3.12
C LEU A 45 -5.94 2.38 2.95
N THR A 46 -5.16 1.68 2.12
CA THR A 46 -3.78 2.10 1.80
C THR A 46 -3.78 3.49 1.16
N ILE A 47 -4.72 3.77 0.25
CA ILE A 47 -4.83 5.07 -0.41
C ILE A 47 -5.26 6.15 0.59
N ILE A 48 -6.25 5.87 1.45
CA ILE A 48 -6.72 6.80 2.48
C ILE A 48 -5.58 7.15 3.44
N LEU A 49 -4.90 6.14 3.98
CA LEU A 49 -3.81 6.35 4.93
C LEU A 49 -2.64 7.13 4.30
N ARG A 50 -2.31 6.86 3.04
CA ARG A 50 -1.29 7.64 2.32
C ARG A 50 -1.69 9.11 2.16
N ARG A 51 -2.97 9.40 1.93
CA ARG A 51 -3.49 10.77 1.86
C ARG A 51 -3.45 11.46 3.22
N PHE A 52 -3.86 10.77 4.26
CA PHE A 52 -3.84 11.25 5.64
C PHE A 52 -2.42 11.62 6.09
N LEU A 53 -1.44 10.77 5.79
CA LEU A 53 -0.04 10.98 6.15
C LEU A 53 0.67 12.03 5.30
N HIS A 54 0.11 12.43 4.15
CA HIS A 54 0.80 13.32 3.21
C HIS A 54 1.02 14.70 3.82
N GLN A 55 2.28 15.14 3.88
CA GLN A 55 2.67 16.48 4.34
C GLN A 55 2.84 17.43 3.15
N ASP A 56 2.42 18.69 3.33
CA ASP A 56 2.65 19.72 2.33
C ASP A 56 4.16 19.97 2.15
N GLU A 57 4.61 19.92 0.91
CA GLU A 57 6.03 20.11 0.55
C GLU A 57 6.39 21.58 0.36
N SER A 58 5.40 22.51 0.42
CA SER A 58 5.67 23.94 0.34
C SER A 58 6.36 24.44 1.60
N SER A 59 7.45 25.18 1.46
CA SER A 59 8.08 25.81 2.61
C SER A 59 7.34 27.09 2.99
N GLU A 60 6.89 27.19 4.23
CA GLU A 60 6.12 28.29 4.81
C GLU A 60 6.87 29.65 4.87
N ASN A 61 8.15 29.70 4.49
CA ASN A 61 8.97 30.90 4.54
C ASN A 61 9.15 31.52 3.16
N GLN A 62 8.10 32.20 2.63
CA GLN A 62 8.31 33.27 1.67
C GLN A 62 7.10 34.21 1.58
N LYS A 63 7.08 35.19 2.49
CA LYS A 63 6.71 36.57 2.16
C LYS A 63 7.97 37.15 1.54
N ASP A 64 8.10 37.08 0.25
CA ASP A 64 8.74 38.06 -0.63
C ASP A 64 8.97 37.45 -2.02
N ASP A 65 8.71 38.31 -2.99
CA ASP A 65 8.74 38.18 -4.42
C ASP A 65 9.73 37.17 -5.05
N GLN A 66 9.18 36.38 -6.01
CA GLN A 66 9.93 35.76 -7.11
C GLN A 66 11.13 34.86 -6.75
N LYS A 67 10.85 33.63 -6.25
CA LYS A 67 11.78 32.51 -6.50
C LYS A 67 11.06 31.17 -6.39
N ALA A 68 11.47 30.25 -7.24
CA ALA A 68 10.98 28.86 -7.33
C ALA A 68 10.62 28.28 -5.94
N GLN A 69 9.40 27.72 -5.81
CA GLN A 69 8.93 27.05 -4.61
C GLN A 69 10.02 26.13 -4.08
N SER A 70 10.70 26.52 -3.00
CA SER A 70 11.70 25.70 -2.37
C SER A 70 10.98 24.55 -1.67
N VAL A 71 11.12 23.35 -2.22
CA VAL A 71 10.55 22.12 -1.66
C VAL A 71 11.24 21.82 -0.34
N ASN A 72 10.47 21.65 0.74
CA ASN A 72 11.00 21.22 2.02
C ASN A 72 11.58 19.79 1.93
N PRO A 73 12.90 19.59 2.05
CA PRO A 73 13.54 18.29 1.86
C PRO A 73 13.09 17.26 2.91
N ILE A 74 12.66 17.73 4.10
CA ILE A 74 12.18 16.87 5.19
C ILE A 74 10.83 16.27 4.81
N HIS A 75 9.87 17.10 4.37
CA HIS A 75 8.54 16.66 3.93
C HIS A 75 8.64 15.80 2.67
N LYS A 76 9.55 16.14 1.74
CA LYS A 76 9.81 15.30 0.56
C LYS A 76 10.32 13.90 0.94
N SER A 77 11.25 13.82 1.91
CA SER A 77 11.75 12.55 2.43
C SER A 77 10.64 11.75 3.12
N PHE A 78 9.81 12.42 3.93
CA PHE A 78 8.67 11.84 4.60
C PHE A 78 7.65 11.30 3.59
N ASN A 79 7.20 12.10 2.63
CA ASN A 79 6.21 11.71 1.62
C ASN A 79 6.70 10.55 0.73
N ARG A 80 8.03 10.48 0.46
CA ARG A 80 8.61 9.33 -0.24
C ARG A 80 8.44 8.02 0.56
N ALA A 81 8.58 8.08 1.88
CA ALA A 81 8.37 6.91 2.74
C ALA A 81 6.88 6.56 2.84
N VAL A 82 6.01 7.55 2.99
CA VAL A 82 4.55 7.40 3.02
C VAL A 82 4.01 6.71 1.77
N ARG A 83 4.56 6.99 0.59
CA ARG A 83 4.16 6.30 -0.68
C ARG A 83 4.43 4.80 -0.65
N GLN A 84 5.26 4.31 0.25
CA GLN A 84 5.57 2.89 0.42
C GLN A 84 4.80 2.23 1.55
N THR A 85 3.85 2.96 2.16
CA THR A 85 2.91 2.40 3.14
C THR A 85 2.01 1.38 2.47
N VAL A 86 1.79 0.26 3.14
CA VAL A 86 0.90 -0.81 2.69
C VAL A 86 0.05 -1.26 3.86
N ILE A 87 -1.23 -1.51 3.60
CA ILE A 87 -2.16 -2.14 4.54
C ILE A 87 -2.55 -3.49 3.98
N GLU A 88 -2.45 -4.51 4.79
CA GLU A 88 -2.94 -5.85 4.51
C GLU A 88 -4.05 -6.20 5.50
N LEU A 89 -5.22 -6.53 4.97
CA LEU A 89 -6.36 -6.98 5.75
C LEU A 89 -6.62 -8.44 5.49
N THR A 90 -6.72 -9.21 6.56
CA THR A 90 -7.18 -10.60 6.54
C THR A 90 -8.38 -10.74 7.49
N ASP A 91 -9.08 -11.85 7.45
CA ASP A 91 -10.26 -12.05 8.33
C ASP A 91 -9.92 -12.00 9.83
N LYS A 92 -8.66 -12.19 10.22
CA LYS A 92 -8.21 -12.25 11.61
C LYS A 92 -7.33 -11.09 12.02
N HIS A 93 -6.58 -10.51 11.10
CA HIS A 93 -5.56 -9.52 11.37
C HIS A 93 -5.60 -8.37 10.36
N ALA A 94 -5.23 -7.19 10.83
CA ALA A 94 -4.92 -6.03 10.01
C ALA A 94 -3.46 -5.65 10.23
N ILE A 95 -2.65 -5.60 9.19
CA ILE A 95 -1.23 -5.27 9.30
C ILE A 95 -0.97 -4.02 8.48
N VAL A 96 -0.46 -2.98 9.14
CA VAL A 96 -0.04 -1.74 8.49
C VAL A 96 1.48 -1.64 8.54
N CYS A 97 2.09 -1.50 7.39
CA CYS A 97 3.53 -1.36 7.24
C CYS A 97 3.86 0.03 6.70
N ILE A 98 4.53 0.85 7.49
CA ILE A 98 5.01 2.18 7.10
C ILE A 98 6.54 2.15 7.04
N LYS A 99 7.10 2.52 5.89
CA LYS A 99 8.55 2.66 5.79
C LYS A 99 9.02 3.88 6.58
N LEU A 100 10.11 3.75 7.32
CA LEU A 100 10.72 4.87 8.01
C LEU A 100 11.35 5.82 7.00
N PRO A 101 11.08 7.13 7.09
CA PRO A 101 11.73 8.12 6.24
C PRO A 101 13.20 8.26 6.56
N ASN A 102 13.96 8.74 5.59
CA ASN A 102 15.36 9.06 5.81
C ASN A 102 15.49 10.40 6.58
N GLY A 103 16.37 10.44 7.57
CA GLY A 103 16.64 11.62 8.40
C GLY A 103 15.80 11.65 9.68
N HIS A 104 16.46 12.10 10.76
CA HIS A 104 15.85 12.13 12.09
C HIS A 104 14.61 13.04 12.17
N GLN A 105 14.63 14.18 11.51
CA GLN A 105 13.50 15.12 11.54
C GLN A 105 12.25 14.52 10.90
N ALA A 106 12.38 13.86 9.75
CA ALA A 106 11.26 13.19 9.10
C ALA A 106 10.78 11.96 9.93
N GLN A 107 11.67 11.24 10.61
CA GLN A 107 11.30 10.18 11.53
C GLN A 107 10.55 10.71 12.75
N ASN A 108 10.93 11.87 13.28
CA ASN A 108 10.23 12.49 14.40
C ASN A 108 8.79 12.87 14.01
N ILE A 109 8.56 13.40 12.80
CA ILE A 109 7.20 13.65 12.29
C ILE A 109 6.37 12.36 12.36
N LEU A 110 6.89 11.24 11.84
CA LEU A 110 6.17 9.96 11.85
C LEU A 110 5.93 9.46 13.29
N ASN A 111 6.89 9.63 14.21
CA ASN A 111 6.72 9.19 15.58
C ASN A 111 5.68 10.01 16.35
N ASN A 112 5.61 11.31 16.07
CA ASN A 112 4.61 12.18 16.68
C ASN A 112 3.18 11.89 16.20
N MET A 113 3.04 11.28 15.03
CA MET A 113 1.74 10.91 14.44
C MET A 113 1.28 9.50 14.85
N ASP A 114 1.98 8.78 15.71
CA ASP A 114 1.66 7.38 16.04
C ASP A 114 0.25 7.19 16.60
N GLU A 115 -0.17 8.05 17.53
CA GLU A 115 -1.51 8.00 18.10
C GLU A 115 -2.57 8.41 17.06
N GLU A 116 -2.32 9.46 16.29
CA GLU A 116 -3.22 9.92 15.22
C GLU A 116 -3.42 8.83 14.15
N ILE A 117 -2.34 8.13 13.78
CA ILE A 117 -2.39 7.01 12.84
C ILE A 117 -3.25 5.87 13.41
N LYS A 118 -3.06 5.56 14.68
CA LYS A 118 -3.81 4.51 15.37
C LYS A 118 -5.30 4.84 15.46
N ASP A 119 -5.62 6.09 15.77
CA ASP A 119 -7.00 6.58 15.84
C ASP A 119 -7.65 6.53 14.44
N GLU A 120 -6.99 7.04 13.41
CA GLU A 120 -7.47 6.96 12.03
C GLU A 120 -7.71 5.52 11.58
N LEU A 121 -6.78 4.61 11.89
CA LEU A 121 -6.93 3.19 11.59
C LEU A 121 -8.12 2.56 12.33
N SER A 122 -8.32 2.93 13.59
CA SER A 122 -9.43 2.43 14.42
C SER A 122 -10.78 2.93 13.91
N ASP A 123 -10.84 4.15 13.39
CA ASP A 123 -12.04 4.73 12.79
C ASP A 123 -12.39 4.07 11.45
N GLN A 124 -11.39 3.85 10.60
CA GLN A 124 -11.57 3.24 9.28
C GLN A 124 -11.90 1.73 9.36
N VAL A 125 -11.36 1.02 10.34
CA VAL A 125 -11.53 -0.43 10.52
C VAL A 125 -11.85 -0.77 11.98
N SER A 126 -12.99 -0.30 12.46
CA SER A 126 -13.46 -0.45 13.85
C SER A 126 -13.53 -1.90 14.34
N GLN A 127 -13.55 -2.86 13.44
CA GLN A 127 -13.56 -4.29 13.78
C GLN A 127 -12.20 -4.83 14.26
N TYR A 128 -11.11 -4.03 14.16
CA TYR A 128 -9.79 -4.41 14.65
C TYR A 128 -9.36 -3.51 15.79
N TYR A 129 -8.61 -4.10 16.73
CA TYR A 129 -7.92 -3.37 17.77
C TYR A 129 -6.43 -3.31 17.42
N PHE A 130 -5.88 -2.10 17.29
CA PHE A 130 -4.48 -1.90 16.96
C PHE A 130 -3.63 -1.79 18.22
N SER A 131 -2.55 -2.59 18.28
CA SER A 131 -1.53 -2.49 19.33
C SER A 131 -0.65 -1.25 19.14
N ALA A 132 0.21 -0.97 20.12
CA ALA A 132 1.26 0.03 19.96
C ALA A 132 2.16 -0.33 18.76
N PRO A 133 2.65 0.68 18.01
CA PRO A 133 3.49 0.42 16.84
C PRO A 133 4.83 -0.20 17.22
N GLU A 134 5.25 -1.20 16.46
CA GLU A 134 6.55 -1.83 16.59
C GLU A 134 7.51 -1.37 15.49
N ARG A 135 8.74 -1.05 15.87
CA ARG A 135 9.79 -0.72 14.91
C ARG A 135 10.65 -1.96 14.65
N GLN A 136 10.66 -2.40 13.41
CA GLN A 136 11.52 -3.49 12.97
C GLN A 136 12.33 -3.07 11.75
N LYS A 137 13.66 -3.06 11.88
CA LYS A 137 14.59 -2.58 10.84
C LYS A 137 14.26 -1.15 10.40
N ASN A 138 13.90 -0.97 9.11
CA ASN A 138 13.56 0.33 8.52
C ASN A 138 12.05 0.49 8.27
N LYS A 139 11.23 -0.16 9.08
CA LYS A 139 9.78 -0.16 8.96
C LYS A 139 9.14 -0.03 10.33
N LYS A 140 7.98 0.60 10.36
CA LYS A 140 7.08 0.68 11.51
C LYS A 140 5.82 -0.14 11.21
N TRP A 141 5.44 -0.98 12.15
CA TRP A 141 4.34 -1.93 12.01
C TRP A 141 3.25 -1.62 13.03
N PHE A 142 2.03 -1.49 12.56
CA PHE A 142 0.83 -1.48 13.39
C PHE A 142 0.09 -2.78 13.14
N ILE A 143 -0.13 -3.54 14.20
CA ILE A 143 -0.78 -4.85 14.13
C ILE A 143 -2.13 -4.73 14.79
N GLY A 144 -3.18 -4.96 14.02
CA GLY A 144 -4.56 -5.02 14.47
C GLY A 144 -5.04 -6.46 14.57
N THR A 145 -5.67 -6.82 15.67
CA THR A 145 -6.37 -8.08 15.85
C THR A 145 -7.87 -7.84 15.82
N LYS A 146 -8.61 -8.76 15.22
CA LYS A 146 -10.07 -8.65 15.16
C LYS A 146 -10.65 -8.67 16.56
N ARG A 147 -11.64 -7.81 16.80
CA ARG A 147 -12.45 -7.85 18.01
C ARG A 147 -13.43 -9.03 17.91
N ASP A 148 -13.50 -9.86 18.93
CA ASP A 148 -14.49 -10.94 19.07
C ASP A 148 -15.89 -10.38 19.26
#